data_f5f21000efe0c4bcbbef1b447ed209b4
#
_entry.id   f5f21000efe0c4bcbbef1b447ed209b4
#
_cell.length_a   1.000
_cell.length_b   1.000
_cell.length_c   1.000
_cell.angle_alpha   90.00
_cell.angle_beta   90.00
_cell.angle_gamma   90.00
#
_symmetry.space_group_name_H-M   'P 1'
#
loop_
_entity.id
_entity.type
_entity.pdbx_description
1 polymer ?
#
loop_
_entity_poly.entity_id
_entity_poly.type
_entity_poly.pdbx_seq_one_letter_code
_entity_poly.pdbx_strand_id
1 'polypeptide(L)'
;MKNKNSHAKRGKTDMANLTKDFFISLSNNKLLNTNARKWGFRLGAEKFVAGTNMDSVVGTVKELNSRGISGTLDNLGEFVSEKSEASKAKVEIIQALKKIKEEKLDCHITLKLTQLGLDIDQEFCMSNLKEILETAAANNIFINIDMEKYVHYSRTLDILKILRIQYPNVGTVIQSYLYRAERDLDQLKDVRIRLVKGAYKESSEVAFYSKEEIDRNFIKLAKKRLLGNTFTSIATHDHKIINELKNFVQKNNISKDLLEFQMLYGFRTEMYDELIREGYKFCTYIPFGDDWFGYFMRRLAERPQNLNLIVKDFFYGKDNKLNRQSIVLGTFAVTSVLVWKKKRNKKAKVC
;
A
#
# COMPACT_ATOMS: atom_id res chain seq x y z
N MET A 1 7.28 0.95 44.46
CA MET A 1 7.86 1.44 43.16
C MET A 1 7.21 0.88 41.89
N LYS A 2 6.18 0.01 41.97
CA LYS A 2 5.56 -0.64 40.76
C LYS A 2 4.49 0.19 40.01
N ASN A 3 3.98 1.29 40.59
CA ASN A 3 2.82 2.00 40.02
C ASN A 3 3.15 3.19 39.09
N LYS A 4 4.37 3.71 39.06
CA LYS A 4 4.75 4.82 38.16
C LYS A 4 5.02 4.37 36.72
N ASN A 5 5.44 3.13 36.51
CA ASN A 5 5.75 2.62 35.16
C ASN A 5 4.52 2.23 34.33
N SER A 6 3.38 1.91 34.97
CA SER A 6 2.14 1.58 34.27
C SER A 6 1.42 2.82 33.71
N HIS A 7 1.43 3.93 34.43
CA HIS A 7 0.86 5.20 33.97
C HIS A 7 1.66 5.84 32.83
N ALA A 8 3.00 5.75 32.88
CA ALA A 8 3.86 6.26 31.82
C ALA A 8 3.75 5.45 30.51
N LYS A 9 3.57 4.12 30.60
CA LYS A 9 3.29 3.26 29.42
C LYS A 9 1.91 3.54 28.83
N ARG A 10 0.86 3.69 29.64
CA ARG A 10 -0.49 4.01 29.20
C ARG A 10 -0.56 5.37 28.49
N GLY A 11 0.06 6.40 29.05
CA GLY A 11 0.10 7.73 28.45
C GLY A 11 0.87 7.78 27.11
N LYS A 12 1.95 7.00 26.94
CA LYS A 12 2.67 6.88 25.66
C LYS A 12 1.85 6.14 24.58
N THR A 13 1.11 5.10 24.96
CA THR A 13 0.23 4.34 24.06
C THR A 13 -0.95 5.21 23.61
N ASP A 14 -1.54 5.99 24.53
CA ASP A 14 -2.65 6.89 24.21
C ASP A 14 -2.21 8.03 23.28
N MET A 15 -1.03 8.60 23.47
CA MET A 15 -0.49 9.63 22.57
C MET A 15 -0.15 9.07 21.18
N ALA A 16 0.39 7.87 21.09
CA ALA A 16 0.69 7.21 19.82
C ALA A 16 -0.59 6.93 19.02
N ASN A 17 -1.65 6.46 19.69
CA ASN A 17 -2.96 6.23 19.07
C ASN A 17 -3.61 7.55 18.60
N LEU A 18 -3.55 8.60 19.41
CA LEU A 18 -4.08 9.92 19.03
C LEU A 18 -3.35 10.51 17.80
N THR A 19 -2.05 10.31 17.72
CA THR A 19 -1.24 10.75 16.58
C THR A 19 -1.58 9.97 15.32
N LYS A 20 -1.76 8.66 15.44
CA LYS A 20 -2.20 7.78 14.34
C LYS A 20 -3.57 8.20 13.82
N ASP A 21 -4.56 8.35 14.70
CA ASP A 21 -5.92 8.75 14.34
C ASP A 21 -5.94 10.13 13.66
N PHE A 22 -5.06 11.04 14.08
CA PHE A 22 -4.91 12.35 13.48
C PHE A 22 -4.43 12.25 12.03
N PHE A 23 -3.34 11.53 11.74
CA PHE A 23 -2.85 11.37 10.37
C PHE A 23 -3.84 10.62 9.47
N ILE A 24 -4.54 9.62 10.00
CA ILE A 24 -5.61 8.93 9.27
C ILE A 24 -6.75 9.92 8.94
N SER A 25 -7.12 10.80 9.87
CA SER A 25 -8.11 11.84 9.60
C SER A 25 -7.67 12.83 8.51
N LEU A 26 -6.39 13.21 8.51
CA LEU A 26 -5.81 14.07 7.46
C LEU A 26 -5.79 13.35 6.10
N SER A 27 -5.45 12.07 6.07
CA SER A 27 -5.39 11.28 4.83
C SER A 27 -6.74 11.19 4.11
N ASN A 28 -7.84 11.22 4.87
CA ASN A 28 -9.21 11.12 4.35
C ASN A 28 -9.84 12.50 4.01
N ASN A 29 -9.11 13.58 4.16
CA ASN A 29 -9.65 14.92 3.92
C ASN A 29 -9.45 15.33 2.45
N LYS A 30 -10.55 15.29 1.66
CA LYS A 30 -10.56 15.65 0.23
C LYS A 30 -10.00 17.05 -0.04
N LEU A 31 -10.33 18.05 0.79
CA LEU A 31 -9.85 19.43 0.63
C LEU A 31 -8.34 19.54 0.82
N LEU A 32 -7.77 18.82 1.79
CA LEU A 32 -6.33 18.79 2.02
C LEU A 32 -5.61 18.06 0.89
N ASN A 33 -6.15 16.94 0.42
CA ASN A 33 -5.59 16.22 -0.73
C ASN A 33 -5.56 17.10 -1.99
N THR A 34 -6.66 17.80 -2.29
CA THR A 34 -6.75 18.70 -3.45
C THR A 34 -5.77 19.88 -3.34
N ASN A 35 -5.63 20.47 -2.15
CA ASN A 35 -4.70 21.57 -1.94
C ASN A 35 -3.23 21.12 -1.94
N ALA A 36 -2.95 19.92 -1.43
CA ALA A 36 -1.59 19.36 -1.43
C ALA A 36 -1.01 19.22 -2.85
N ARG A 37 -1.85 18.91 -3.84
CA ARG A 37 -1.45 18.92 -5.27
C ARG A 37 -0.89 20.28 -5.69
N LYS A 38 -1.45 21.38 -5.18
CA LYS A 38 -1.01 22.77 -5.48
C LYS A 38 0.26 23.17 -4.73
N TRP A 39 0.55 22.56 -3.57
CA TRP A 39 1.71 22.91 -2.75
C TRP A 39 3.02 22.27 -3.23
N GLY A 40 2.92 21.37 -4.20
CA GLY A 40 4.04 20.69 -4.82
C GLY A 40 4.52 19.48 -4.00
N PHE A 41 5.10 18.55 -4.72
CA PHE A 41 5.67 17.31 -4.22
C PHE A 41 7.02 17.60 -3.54
N ARG A 42 6.96 18.02 -2.29
CA ARG A 42 8.18 18.30 -1.51
C ARG A 42 8.01 17.85 -0.07
N LEU A 43 7.85 18.16 0.88
CA LEU A 43 7.54 17.82 2.28
C LEU A 43 8.07 16.45 2.77
N GLY A 44 9.11 15.89 2.12
CA GLY A 44 9.63 14.56 2.47
C GLY A 44 8.78 13.40 1.93
N ALA A 45 7.77 13.68 1.10
CA ALA A 45 6.94 12.66 0.47
C ALA A 45 7.73 11.83 -0.56
N GLU A 46 8.79 12.43 -1.15
CA GLU A 46 9.72 11.77 -2.08
C GLU A 46 10.41 10.54 -1.48
N LYS A 47 10.43 10.41 -0.15
CA LYS A 47 10.94 9.21 0.54
C LYS A 47 10.00 8.02 0.42
N PHE A 48 8.72 8.25 0.13
CA PHE A 48 7.67 7.22 0.15
C PHE A 48 6.88 7.11 -1.15
N VAL A 49 6.94 8.14 -2.00
CA VAL A 49 6.25 8.25 -3.27
C VAL A 49 7.28 8.60 -4.33
N ALA A 50 7.33 7.85 -5.42
CA ALA A 50 8.42 7.96 -6.39
C ALA A 50 8.27 9.16 -7.34
N GLY A 51 7.06 9.76 -7.39
CA GLY A 51 6.80 10.91 -8.24
C GLY A 51 5.31 11.24 -8.35
N THR A 52 4.98 12.30 -9.07
CA THR A 52 3.59 12.74 -9.30
C THR A 52 2.99 12.22 -10.61
N ASN A 53 3.82 11.71 -11.52
CA ASN A 53 3.39 11.16 -12.79
C ASN A 53 4.36 10.06 -13.27
N MET A 54 3.99 9.34 -14.32
CA MET A 54 4.78 8.21 -14.82
C MET A 54 6.18 8.62 -15.30
N ASP A 55 6.34 9.78 -15.94
CA ASP A 55 7.65 10.24 -16.41
C ASP A 55 8.64 10.45 -15.25
N SER A 56 8.16 10.97 -14.12
CA SER A 56 9.00 11.15 -12.91
C SER A 56 9.42 9.83 -12.28
N VAL A 57 8.69 8.74 -12.52
CA VAL A 57 8.93 7.41 -11.94
C VAL A 57 9.90 6.56 -12.77
N VAL A 58 10.00 6.79 -14.09
CA VAL A 58 10.85 6.00 -14.99
C VAL A 58 12.29 5.90 -14.49
N GLY A 59 12.88 7.03 -14.09
CA GLY A 59 14.25 7.06 -13.58
C GLY A 59 14.44 6.19 -12.32
N THR A 60 13.50 6.28 -11.38
CA THR A 60 13.49 5.47 -10.15
C THR A 60 13.38 3.98 -10.45
N VAL A 61 12.49 3.60 -11.37
CA VAL A 61 12.32 2.18 -11.75
C VAL A 61 13.58 1.66 -12.45
N LYS A 62 14.18 2.43 -13.37
CA LYS A 62 15.45 2.05 -14.03
C LYS A 62 16.60 1.84 -13.03
N GLU A 63 16.72 2.71 -12.03
CA GLU A 63 17.70 2.55 -10.95
C GLU A 63 17.46 1.25 -10.18
N LEU A 64 16.23 0.95 -9.77
CA LEU A 64 15.91 -0.29 -9.10
C LEU A 64 16.18 -1.50 -9.99
N ASN A 65 15.79 -1.46 -11.26
CA ASN A 65 16.01 -2.55 -12.22
C ASN A 65 17.51 -2.82 -12.45
N SER A 66 18.37 -1.79 -12.47
CA SER A 66 19.82 -1.96 -12.57
C SER A 66 20.44 -2.74 -11.40
N ARG A 67 19.73 -2.80 -10.26
CA ARG A 67 20.09 -3.59 -9.08
C ARG A 67 19.38 -4.95 -9.02
N GLY A 68 18.66 -5.35 -10.08
CA GLY A 68 17.88 -6.59 -10.09
C GLY A 68 16.58 -6.53 -9.29
N ILE A 69 16.07 -5.33 -9.01
CA ILE A 69 14.84 -5.08 -8.25
C ILE A 69 13.72 -4.76 -9.23
N SER A 70 12.68 -5.60 -9.28
CA SER A 70 11.47 -5.29 -10.04
C SER A 70 10.56 -4.30 -9.30
N GLY A 71 9.58 -3.73 -10.02
CA GLY A 71 8.62 -2.78 -9.45
C GLY A 71 7.17 -3.22 -9.57
N THR A 72 6.33 -2.82 -8.61
CA THR A 72 4.88 -2.82 -8.78
C THR A 72 4.37 -1.40 -8.60
N LEU A 73 3.85 -0.80 -9.67
CA LEU A 73 3.46 0.60 -9.72
C LEU A 73 2.01 0.77 -9.28
N ASP A 74 1.76 1.67 -8.34
CA ASP A 74 0.43 2.06 -7.86
C ASP A 74 0.18 3.53 -8.21
N ASN A 75 -0.72 3.78 -9.18
CA ASN A 75 -1.19 5.13 -9.47
C ASN A 75 -2.18 5.56 -8.39
N LEU A 76 -1.78 6.49 -7.53
CA LEU A 76 -2.57 6.95 -6.40
C LEU A 76 -3.79 7.76 -6.84
N GLY A 77 -4.98 7.46 -6.30
CA GLY A 77 -6.23 8.11 -6.67
C GLY A 77 -7.46 7.41 -6.09
N GLU A 78 -7.49 7.18 -4.77
CA GLU A 78 -8.48 6.30 -4.10
C GLU A 78 -9.86 6.94 -3.86
N PHE A 79 -10.06 8.26 -4.10
CA PHE A 79 -11.28 8.98 -3.72
C PHE A 79 -12.16 9.34 -4.93
N VAL A 80 -12.41 8.34 -5.78
CA VAL A 80 -13.26 8.50 -6.95
C VAL A 80 -14.74 8.53 -6.56
N SER A 81 -15.44 9.55 -6.99
CA SER A 81 -16.90 9.74 -6.75
C SER A 81 -17.71 9.92 -8.04
N GLU A 82 -17.02 10.13 -9.15
CA GLU A 82 -17.61 10.40 -10.46
C GLU A 82 -17.06 9.46 -11.53
N LYS A 83 -17.89 9.05 -12.52
CA LYS A 83 -17.44 8.23 -13.64
C LYS A 83 -16.30 8.88 -14.44
N SER A 84 -16.27 10.18 -14.51
CA SER A 84 -15.21 10.96 -15.17
C SER A 84 -13.86 10.79 -14.48
N GLU A 85 -13.81 10.77 -13.14
CA GLU A 85 -12.59 10.54 -12.36
C GLU A 85 -12.06 9.12 -12.59
N ALA A 86 -12.96 8.11 -12.56
CA ALA A 86 -12.59 6.72 -12.84
C ALA A 86 -12.09 6.51 -14.28
N SER A 87 -12.71 7.18 -15.27
CA SER A 87 -12.24 7.18 -16.66
C SER A 87 -10.85 7.79 -16.79
N LYS A 88 -10.58 8.88 -16.07
CA LYS A 88 -9.25 9.50 -16.02
C LYS A 88 -8.21 8.54 -15.44
N ALA A 89 -8.51 7.90 -14.30
CA ALA A 89 -7.63 6.91 -13.69
C ALA A 89 -7.33 5.74 -14.63
N LYS A 90 -8.34 5.21 -15.38
CA LYS A 90 -8.14 4.21 -16.42
C LYS A 90 -7.15 4.68 -17.48
N VAL A 91 -7.32 5.89 -18.00
CA VAL A 91 -6.44 6.45 -19.04
C VAL A 91 -5.00 6.57 -18.54
N GLU A 92 -4.79 7.05 -17.32
CA GLU A 92 -3.47 7.17 -16.69
C GLU A 92 -2.80 5.79 -16.52
N ILE A 93 -3.55 4.76 -16.10
CA ILE A 93 -3.04 3.40 -15.98
C ILE A 93 -2.66 2.83 -17.35
N ILE A 94 -3.48 3.05 -18.39
CA ILE A 94 -3.16 2.62 -19.76
C ILE A 94 -1.90 3.34 -20.29
N GLN A 95 -1.74 4.62 -20.01
CA GLN A 95 -0.53 5.37 -20.36
C GLN A 95 0.70 4.81 -19.63
N ALA A 96 0.56 4.47 -18.34
CA ALA A 96 1.63 3.84 -17.57
C ALA A 96 2.03 2.49 -18.16
N LEU A 97 1.08 1.64 -18.58
CA LEU A 97 1.37 0.36 -19.25
C LEU A 97 2.16 0.55 -20.55
N LYS A 98 1.76 1.52 -21.38
CA LYS A 98 2.49 1.85 -22.61
C LYS A 98 3.92 2.32 -22.32
N LYS A 99 4.08 3.18 -21.29
CA LYS A 99 5.39 3.70 -20.88
C LYS A 99 6.31 2.60 -20.32
N ILE A 100 5.76 1.65 -19.54
CA ILE A 100 6.50 0.46 -19.07
C ILE A 100 7.08 -0.30 -20.26
N LYS A 101 6.29 -0.53 -21.31
CA LYS A 101 6.73 -1.24 -22.51
C LYS A 101 7.77 -0.46 -23.30
N GLU A 102 7.52 0.83 -23.54
CA GLU A 102 8.41 1.74 -24.27
C GLU A 102 9.80 1.80 -23.62
N GLU A 103 9.85 2.00 -22.30
CA GLU A 103 11.07 2.15 -21.52
C GLU A 103 11.69 0.82 -21.09
N LYS A 104 11.06 -0.32 -21.46
CA LYS A 104 11.49 -1.70 -21.12
C LYS A 104 11.72 -1.89 -19.63
N LEU A 105 10.80 -1.37 -18.82
CA LEU A 105 10.90 -1.45 -17.36
C LEU A 105 10.50 -2.83 -16.86
N ASP A 106 11.31 -3.41 -15.96
CA ASP A 106 10.91 -4.61 -15.20
C ASP A 106 9.98 -4.18 -14.07
N CYS A 107 8.71 -4.03 -14.41
CA CYS A 107 7.66 -3.73 -13.44
C CYS A 107 6.28 -4.14 -13.96
N HIS A 108 5.35 -4.23 -13.01
CA HIS A 108 3.94 -4.48 -13.29
C HIS A 108 3.07 -3.44 -12.57
N ILE A 109 1.76 -3.42 -12.86
CA ILE A 109 0.84 -2.46 -12.24
C ILE A 109 0.01 -3.15 -11.15
N THR A 110 -0.17 -2.45 -10.06
CA THR A 110 -1.20 -2.73 -9.07
C THR A 110 -2.26 -1.62 -9.14
N LEU A 111 -3.53 -1.98 -8.97
CA LEU A 111 -4.65 -1.05 -9.06
C LEU A 111 -5.77 -1.41 -8.08
N LYS A 112 -6.64 -0.46 -7.80
CA LYS A 112 -7.79 -0.62 -6.91
C LYS A 112 -9.10 -0.51 -7.70
N LEU A 113 -10.06 -1.39 -7.41
CA LEU A 113 -11.33 -1.38 -8.13
C LEU A 113 -12.17 -0.14 -7.79
N THR A 114 -12.05 0.40 -6.57
CA THR A 114 -12.75 1.64 -6.21
C THR A 114 -12.25 2.83 -7.04
N GLN A 115 -10.97 2.86 -7.39
CA GLN A 115 -10.39 3.86 -8.30
C GLN A 115 -10.98 3.77 -9.72
N LEU A 116 -11.41 2.57 -10.14
CA LEU A 116 -12.03 2.33 -11.44
C LEU A 116 -13.55 2.44 -11.43
N GLY A 117 -14.16 2.82 -10.28
CA GLY A 117 -15.57 3.11 -10.15
C GLY A 117 -16.41 1.97 -9.55
N LEU A 118 -15.82 1.00 -8.82
CA LEU A 118 -16.56 -0.12 -8.22
C LEU A 118 -17.72 0.32 -7.31
N ASP A 119 -17.58 1.43 -6.60
CA ASP A 119 -18.62 1.97 -5.72
C ASP A 119 -19.64 2.86 -6.45
N ILE A 120 -19.38 3.20 -7.72
CA ILE A 120 -20.27 3.99 -8.56
C ILE A 120 -21.16 3.06 -9.39
N ASP A 121 -20.51 2.15 -10.12
CA ASP A 121 -21.18 1.24 -11.06
C ASP A 121 -20.25 0.06 -11.38
N GLN A 122 -20.67 -1.16 -11.02
CA GLN A 122 -19.83 -2.32 -11.19
C GLN A 122 -19.59 -2.69 -12.66
N GLU A 123 -20.57 -2.51 -13.55
CA GLU A 123 -20.40 -2.81 -14.98
C GLU A 123 -19.44 -1.82 -15.63
N PHE A 124 -19.54 -0.56 -15.25
CA PHE A 124 -18.60 0.48 -15.66
C PHE A 124 -17.17 0.19 -15.17
N CYS A 125 -17.01 -0.21 -13.91
CA CYS A 125 -15.72 -0.66 -13.36
C CYS A 125 -15.16 -1.84 -14.17
N MET A 126 -15.98 -2.84 -14.46
CA MET A 126 -15.61 -3.99 -15.28
C MET A 126 -15.16 -3.61 -16.68
N SER A 127 -15.86 -2.65 -17.33
CA SER A 127 -15.48 -2.13 -18.65
C SER A 127 -14.11 -1.44 -18.59
N ASN A 128 -13.88 -0.57 -17.62
CA ASN A 128 -12.59 0.08 -17.42
C ASN A 128 -11.46 -0.93 -17.19
N LEU A 129 -11.74 -1.95 -16.39
CA LEU A 129 -10.74 -2.97 -16.06
C LEU A 129 -10.40 -3.86 -17.26
N LYS A 130 -11.39 -4.22 -18.11
CA LYS A 130 -11.15 -4.97 -19.35
C LYS A 130 -10.22 -4.22 -20.30
N GLU A 131 -10.44 -2.94 -20.54
CA GLU A 131 -9.55 -2.11 -21.39
C GLU A 131 -8.12 -2.08 -20.86
N ILE A 132 -7.95 -1.98 -19.54
CA ILE A 132 -6.62 -2.05 -18.89
C ILE A 132 -5.99 -3.42 -19.12
N LEU A 133 -6.74 -4.51 -18.91
CA LEU A 133 -6.23 -5.87 -19.04
C LEU A 133 -5.91 -6.24 -20.50
N GLU A 134 -6.68 -5.76 -21.47
CA GLU A 134 -6.37 -5.89 -22.89
C GLU A 134 -5.03 -5.22 -23.22
N THR A 135 -4.84 -3.98 -22.75
CA THR A 135 -3.57 -3.26 -22.94
C THR A 135 -2.41 -3.97 -22.23
N ALA A 136 -2.63 -4.48 -21.02
CA ALA A 136 -1.62 -5.20 -20.26
C ALA A 136 -1.22 -6.52 -20.93
N ALA A 137 -2.21 -7.29 -21.41
CA ALA A 137 -1.98 -8.55 -22.13
C ALA A 137 -1.18 -8.32 -23.43
N ALA A 138 -1.56 -7.31 -24.24
CA ALA A 138 -0.85 -6.95 -25.48
C ALA A 138 0.62 -6.57 -25.23
N ASN A 139 0.96 -6.09 -24.03
CA ASN A 139 2.32 -5.70 -23.65
C ASN A 139 3.02 -6.74 -22.77
N ASN A 140 2.39 -7.87 -22.46
CA ASN A 140 2.89 -8.92 -21.57
C ASN A 140 3.21 -8.40 -20.16
N ILE A 141 2.37 -7.51 -19.63
CA ILE A 141 2.50 -6.93 -18.29
C ILE A 141 1.47 -7.57 -17.35
N PHE A 142 1.90 -7.93 -16.15
CA PHE A 142 1.02 -8.47 -15.12
C PHE A 142 0.25 -7.33 -14.43
N ILE A 143 -1.02 -7.59 -14.09
CA ILE A 143 -1.86 -6.69 -13.30
C ILE A 143 -2.18 -7.35 -11.96
N ASN A 144 -1.96 -6.61 -10.88
CA ASN A 144 -2.38 -7.03 -9.56
C ASN A 144 -3.56 -6.18 -9.08
N ILE A 145 -4.70 -6.81 -8.82
CA ILE A 145 -5.86 -6.14 -8.22
C ILE A 145 -5.65 -6.10 -6.71
N ASP A 146 -5.45 -4.90 -6.16
CA ASP A 146 -5.28 -4.72 -4.71
C ASP A 146 -6.57 -5.05 -3.97
N MET A 147 -6.43 -5.68 -2.81
CA MET A 147 -7.55 -5.92 -1.92
C MET A 147 -7.75 -4.71 -1.00
N GLU A 148 -8.95 -4.20 -1.00
CA GLU A 148 -9.36 -3.03 -0.24
C GLU A 148 -10.09 -3.43 1.06
N LYS A 149 -11.04 -2.61 1.53
CA LYS A 149 -11.85 -2.90 2.72
C LYS A 149 -12.67 -4.19 2.55
N TYR A 150 -13.00 -4.81 3.67
CA TYR A 150 -13.77 -6.06 3.69
C TYR A 150 -15.10 -5.96 2.92
N VAL A 151 -15.75 -4.81 2.90
CA VAL A 151 -16.99 -4.57 2.14
C VAL A 151 -16.84 -4.82 0.63
N HIS A 152 -15.65 -4.61 0.08
CA HIS A 152 -15.34 -4.84 -1.35
C HIS A 152 -14.80 -6.25 -1.62
N TYR A 153 -14.41 -6.99 -0.58
CA TYR A 153 -13.61 -8.20 -0.69
C TYR A 153 -14.24 -9.26 -1.59
N SER A 154 -15.51 -9.62 -1.34
CA SER A 154 -16.20 -10.66 -2.13
C SER A 154 -16.37 -10.21 -3.58
N ARG A 155 -16.82 -8.98 -3.82
CA ARG A 155 -16.96 -8.41 -5.18
C ARG A 155 -15.63 -8.44 -5.94
N THR A 156 -14.53 -8.12 -5.29
CA THR A 156 -13.19 -8.16 -5.90
C THR A 156 -12.83 -9.58 -6.35
N LEU A 157 -13.08 -10.59 -5.52
CA LEU A 157 -12.83 -11.98 -5.90
C LEU A 157 -13.74 -12.48 -7.01
N ASP A 158 -15.00 -12.07 -7.03
CA ASP A 158 -15.96 -12.46 -8.07
C ASP A 158 -15.56 -11.82 -9.42
N ILE A 159 -15.19 -10.56 -9.43
CA ILE A 159 -14.64 -9.85 -10.60
C ILE A 159 -13.38 -10.55 -11.11
N LEU A 160 -12.44 -10.87 -10.21
CA LEU A 160 -11.22 -11.59 -10.57
C LEU A 160 -11.53 -12.93 -11.26
N LYS A 161 -12.46 -13.72 -10.71
CA LYS A 161 -12.84 -15.02 -11.30
C LYS A 161 -13.36 -14.87 -12.74
N ILE A 162 -14.21 -13.88 -12.98
CA ILE A 162 -14.76 -13.59 -14.31
C ILE A 162 -13.64 -13.20 -15.29
N LEU A 163 -12.76 -12.31 -14.86
CA LEU A 163 -11.69 -11.78 -15.73
C LEU A 163 -10.62 -12.81 -16.06
N ARG A 164 -10.30 -13.71 -15.13
CA ARG A 164 -9.30 -14.74 -15.35
C ARG A 164 -9.66 -15.77 -16.43
N ILE A 165 -10.92 -15.86 -16.82
CA ILE A 165 -11.34 -16.70 -17.94
C ILE A 165 -10.66 -16.23 -19.24
N GLN A 166 -10.49 -14.92 -19.39
CA GLN A 166 -9.93 -14.29 -20.61
C GLN A 166 -8.52 -13.77 -20.41
N TYR A 167 -8.15 -13.31 -19.20
CA TYR A 167 -6.89 -12.65 -18.89
C TYR A 167 -6.09 -13.41 -17.84
N PRO A 168 -5.17 -14.33 -18.24
CA PRO A 168 -4.37 -15.11 -17.29
C PRO A 168 -3.33 -14.23 -16.53
N ASN A 169 -2.98 -13.06 -17.08
CA ASN A 169 -2.00 -12.12 -16.53
C ASN A 169 -2.57 -11.20 -15.44
N VAL A 170 -3.63 -11.61 -14.74
CA VAL A 170 -4.20 -10.90 -13.60
C VAL A 170 -4.15 -11.73 -12.33
N GLY A 171 -3.79 -11.08 -11.22
CA GLY A 171 -3.81 -11.64 -9.87
C GLY A 171 -4.39 -10.69 -8.84
N THR A 172 -4.30 -11.06 -7.57
CA THR A 172 -4.87 -10.25 -6.48
C THR A 172 -4.07 -10.33 -5.19
N VAL A 173 -4.59 -9.70 -4.16
CA VAL A 173 -4.02 -9.65 -2.81
C VAL A 173 -4.88 -10.45 -1.84
N ILE A 174 -4.25 -11.21 -0.95
CA ILE A 174 -4.89 -11.85 0.20
C ILE A 174 -4.38 -11.19 1.48
N GLN A 175 -5.30 -10.75 2.30
CA GLN A 175 -5.05 -10.11 3.59
C GLN A 175 -5.12 -11.14 4.70
N SER A 176 -3.99 -11.55 5.26
CA SER A 176 -3.91 -12.66 6.23
C SER A 176 -4.60 -12.37 7.57
N TYR A 177 -4.90 -11.12 7.89
CA TYR A 177 -5.64 -10.81 9.13
C TYR A 177 -7.13 -11.19 9.07
N LEU A 178 -7.68 -11.49 7.87
CA LEU A 178 -9.07 -11.91 7.74
C LEU A 178 -9.22 -13.40 8.05
N TYR A 179 -10.24 -13.77 8.82
CA TYR A 179 -10.54 -15.17 9.15
C TYR A 179 -10.77 -16.04 7.92
N ARG A 180 -11.35 -15.47 6.86
CA ARG A 180 -11.62 -16.18 5.61
C ARG A 180 -10.39 -16.40 4.71
N ALA A 181 -9.25 -15.77 5.01
CA ALA A 181 -8.08 -15.72 4.13
C ALA A 181 -7.57 -17.12 3.71
N GLU A 182 -7.60 -18.10 4.61
CA GLU A 182 -7.16 -19.46 4.30
C GLU A 182 -8.07 -20.15 3.29
N ARG A 183 -9.38 -20.10 3.49
CA ARG A 183 -10.36 -20.67 2.56
C ARG A 183 -10.27 -20.02 1.16
N ASP A 184 -10.11 -18.70 1.13
CA ASP A 184 -10.03 -17.97 -0.13
C ASP A 184 -8.72 -18.27 -0.86
N LEU A 185 -7.62 -18.46 -0.12
CA LEU A 185 -6.34 -18.90 -0.67
C LEU A 185 -6.46 -20.29 -1.35
N ASP A 186 -7.24 -21.21 -0.77
CA ASP A 186 -7.50 -22.54 -1.36
C ASP A 186 -8.27 -22.45 -2.67
N GLN A 187 -9.14 -21.46 -2.84
CA GLN A 187 -9.87 -21.20 -4.08
C GLN A 187 -9.01 -20.53 -5.16
N LEU A 188 -7.87 -19.96 -4.80
CA LEU A 188 -6.97 -19.20 -5.67
C LEU A 188 -5.64 -19.94 -5.92
N LYS A 189 -5.67 -21.29 -5.93
CA LYS A 189 -4.45 -22.11 -6.06
C LYS A 189 -3.62 -21.74 -7.29
N ASP A 190 -4.28 -21.48 -8.42
CA ASP A 190 -3.63 -21.20 -9.70
C ASP A 190 -3.50 -19.70 -10.00
N VAL A 191 -3.79 -18.84 -9.01
CA VAL A 191 -3.71 -17.39 -9.16
C VAL A 191 -2.42 -16.88 -8.54
N ARG A 192 -1.62 -16.08 -9.28
CA ARG A 192 -0.54 -15.30 -8.66
C ARG A 192 -1.15 -14.36 -7.62
N ILE A 193 -0.67 -14.41 -6.39
CA ILE A 193 -1.16 -13.57 -5.30
C ILE A 193 -0.04 -12.78 -4.64
N ARG A 194 -0.41 -11.66 -4.06
CA ARG A 194 0.36 -10.92 -3.06
C ARG A 194 -0.23 -11.21 -1.68
N LEU A 195 0.53 -11.85 -0.81
CA LEU A 195 0.13 -12.06 0.58
C LEU A 195 0.58 -10.89 1.43
N VAL A 196 -0.37 -10.24 2.11
CA VAL A 196 -0.15 -9.11 3.02
C VAL A 196 -0.75 -9.40 4.40
N LYS A 197 -0.32 -8.69 5.44
CA LYS A 197 -0.95 -8.78 6.76
C LYS A 197 -2.38 -8.23 6.77
N GLY A 198 -2.60 -7.10 6.12
CA GLY A 198 -3.82 -6.31 6.11
C GLY A 198 -3.56 -4.92 6.71
N ALA A 199 -4.21 -3.89 6.16
CA ALA A 199 -3.97 -2.50 6.53
C ALA A 199 -5.24 -1.74 6.96
N TYR A 200 -6.42 -2.27 6.69
CA TYR A 200 -7.67 -1.62 7.03
C TYR A 200 -8.12 -1.98 8.45
N LYS A 201 -8.88 -1.06 9.06
CA LYS A 201 -9.51 -1.30 10.36
C LYS A 201 -10.84 -1.99 10.13
N GLU A 202 -10.86 -3.30 10.32
CA GLU A 202 -12.06 -4.12 10.18
C GLU A 202 -12.65 -4.51 11.54
N SER A 203 -13.86 -5.09 11.55
CA SER A 203 -14.52 -5.59 12.75
C SER A 203 -13.85 -6.88 13.27
N SER A 204 -13.88 -7.09 14.59
CA SER A 204 -13.45 -8.35 15.24
C SER A 204 -14.25 -9.56 14.81
N GLU A 205 -15.39 -9.37 14.16
CA GLU A 205 -16.21 -10.46 13.59
C GLU A 205 -15.58 -11.07 12.34
N VAL A 206 -14.69 -10.33 11.66
CA VAL A 206 -14.11 -10.74 10.36
C VAL A 206 -12.58 -10.81 10.35
N ALA A 207 -11.91 -10.21 11.34
CA ALA A 207 -10.45 -10.08 11.35
C ALA A 207 -9.81 -10.32 12.74
N PHE A 208 -8.58 -10.85 12.74
CA PHE A 208 -7.71 -10.89 13.90
C PHE A 208 -7.28 -9.47 14.31
N TYR A 209 -7.11 -9.25 15.61
CA TYR A 209 -6.72 -7.95 16.16
C TYR A 209 -5.30 -7.92 16.74
N SER A 210 -4.86 -9.03 17.32
CA SER A 210 -3.54 -9.07 17.93
C SER A 210 -2.46 -9.24 16.85
N LYS A 211 -1.36 -8.53 17.03
CA LYS A 211 -0.20 -8.65 16.11
C LYS A 211 0.27 -10.10 16.02
N GLU A 212 0.27 -10.80 17.14
CA GLU A 212 0.72 -12.19 17.27
C GLU A 212 -0.14 -13.14 16.45
N GLU A 213 -1.47 -12.97 16.45
CA GLU A 213 -2.40 -13.78 15.65
C GLU A 213 -2.24 -13.49 14.17
N ILE A 214 -2.15 -12.21 13.81
CA ILE A 214 -1.95 -11.77 12.43
C ILE A 214 -0.63 -12.33 11.88
N ASP A 215 0.47 -12.20 12.63
CA ASP A 215 1.79 -12.69 12.22
C ASP A 215 1.79 -14.22 12.07
N ARG A 216 1.18 -14.93 13.02
CA ARG A 216 1.04 -16.40 12.98
C ARG A 216 0.26 -16.85 11.75
N ASN A 217 -0.88 -16.21 11.48
CA ASN A 217 -1.70 -16.55 10.31
C ASN A 217 -0.99 -16.20 9.01
N PHE A 218 -0.30 -15.05 8.93
CA PHE A 218 0.53 -14.69 7.77
C PHE A 218 1.57 -15.75 7.46
N ILE A 219 2.34 -16.19 8.47
CA ILE A 219 3.37 -17.23 8.31
C ILE A 219 2.74 -18.57 7.88
N LYS A 220 1.62 -18.96 8.52
CA LYS A 220 0.88 -20.18 8.16
C LYS A 220 0.46 -20.17 6.69
N LEU A 221 -0.18 -19.08 6.24
CA LEU A 221 -0.66 -18.93 4.86
C LEU A 221 0.48 -18.84 3.86
N ALA A 222 1.57 -18.13 4.19
CA ALA A 222 2.77 -18.09 3.37
C ALA A 222 3.38 -19.49 3.17
N LYS A 223 3.59 -20.25 4.25
CA LYS A 223 4.11 -21.62 4.17
C LYS A 223 3.19 -22.53 3.35
N LYS A 224 1.88 -22.48 3.57
CA LYS A 224 0.89 -23.22 2.80
C LYS A 224 1.00 -22.92 1.30
N ARG A 225 1.11 -21.63 0.97
CA ARG A 225 1.21 -21.16 -0.42
C ARG A 225 2.52 -21.59 -1.09
N LEU A 226 3.63 -21.49 -0.37
CA LEU A 226 4.97 -21.85 -0.88
C LEU A 226 5.14 -23.35 -1.15
N LEU A 227 4.32 -24.21 -0.56
CA LEU A 227 4.27 -25.66 -0.91
C LEU A 227 3.52 -25.92 -2.21
N GLY A 228 2.83 -24.95 -2.77
CA GLY A 228 2.21 -25.02 -4.10
C GLY A 228 3.20 -24.60 -5.20
N ASN A 229 2.75 -24.73 -6.46
CA ASN A 229 3.57 -24.43 -7.64
C ASN A 229 3.24 -23.07 -8.26
N THR A 230 2.54 -22.16 -7.54
CA THR A 230 2.12 -20.89 -8.10
C THR A 230 2.88 -19.74 -7.45
N PHE A 231 3.39 -18.85 -8.30
CA PHE A 231 4.16 -17.68 -7.88
C PHE A 231 3.43 -16.84 -6.84
N THR A 232 4.15 -16.48 -5.77
CA THR A 232 3.59 -15.74 -4.65
C THR A 232 4.49 -14.60 -4.22
N SER A 233 3.93 -13.39 -4.14
CA SER A 233 4.59 -12.21 -3.60
C SER A 233 4.37 -12.15 -2.09
N ILE A 234 5.42 -12.20 -1.29
CA ILE A 234 5.41 -12.12 0.18
C ILE A 234 5.68 -10.68 0.59
N ALA A 235 4.61 -9.93 0.89
CA ALA A 235 4.72 -8.50 1.19
C ALA A 235 4.82 -8.24 2.69
N THR A 236 6.03 -8.04 3.17
CA THR A 236 6.31 -7.73 4.59
C THR A 236 7.65 -7.03 4.78
N HIS A 237 7.74 -6.16 5.81
CA HIS A 237 8.98 -5.52 6.28
C HIS A 237 9.55 -6.19 7.55
N ASP A 238 8.97 -7.31 7.99
CA ASP A 238 9.32 -7.96 9.24
C ASP A 238 10.45 -8.97 9.05
N HIS A 239 11.66 -8.63 9.52
CA HIS A 239 12.86 -9.48 9.43
C HIS A 239 12.64 -10.89 9.99
N LYS A 240 11.91 -11.01 11.10
CA LYS A 240 11.68 -12.32 11.74
C LYS A 240 10.86 -13.21 10.82
N ILE A 241 9.81 -12.66 10.21
CA ILE A 241 8.97 -13.39 9.26
C ILE A 241 9.76 -13.77 8.02
N ILE A 242 10.53 -12.83 7.47
CA ILE A 242 11.36 -13.10 6.28
C ILE A 242 12.35 -14.22 6.56
N ASN A 243 13.09 -14.17 7.67
CA ASN A 243 14.06 -15.21 8.04
C ASN A 243 13.38 -16.55 8.29
N GLU A 244 12.22 -16.58 8.92
CA GLU A 244 11.45 -17.81 9.10
C GLU A 244 11.01 -18.43 7.77
N LEU A 245 10.58 -17.62 6.81
CA LEU A 245 10.18 -18.09 5.49
C LEU A 245 11.38 -18.49 4.63
N LYS A 246 12.52 -17.81 4.72
CA LYS A 246 13.80 -18.23 4.09
C LYS A 246 14.22 -19.62 4.57
N ASN A 247 14.21 -19.85 5.88
CA ASN A 247 14.52 -21.16 6.47
C ASN A 247 13.53 -22.24 6.01
N PHE A 248 12.24 -21.89 5.90
CA PHE A 248 11.23 -22.82 5.39
C PHE A 248 11.45 -23.17 3.92
N VAL A 249 11.76 -22.21 3.06
CA VAL A 249 12.09 -22.40 1.64
C VAL A 249 13.28 -23.32 1.49
N GLN A 250 14.36 -23.07 2.23
CA GLN A 250 15.57 -23.90 2.21
C GLN A 250 15.30 -25.33 2.69
N LYS A 251 14.62 -25.48 3.84
CA LYS A 251 14.35 -26.81 4.44
C LYS A 251 13.48 -27.69 3.55
N ASN A 252 12.58 -27.11 2.77
CA ASN A 252 11.66 -27.84 1.90
C ASN A 252 12.09 -27.86 0.43
N ASN A 253 13.32 -27.42 0.10
CA ASN A 253 13.85 -27.33 -1.25
C ASN A 253 12.91 -26.62 -2.24
N ILE A 254 12.24 -25.55 -1.79
CA ILE A 254 11.31 -24.77 -2.62
C ILE A 254 12.13 -23.88 -3.57
N SER A 255 11.78 -23.90 -4.87
CA SER A 255 12.41 -23.01 -5.84
C SER A 255 12.18 -21.55 -5.49
N LYS A 256 13.26 -20.76 -5.45
CA LYS A 256 13.18 -19.32 -5.24
C LYS A 256 12.50 -18.59 -6.41
N ASP A 257 12.34 -19.26 -7.55
CA ASP A 257 11.59 -18.73 -8.70
C ASP A 257 10.08 -18.65 -8.47
N LEU A 258 9.56 -19.38 -7.46
CA LEU A 258 8.14 -19.40 -7.13
C LEU A 258 7.72 -18.28 -6.17
N LEU A 259 8.66 -17.47 -5.70
CA LEU A 259 8.35 -16.38 -4.78
C LEU A 259 9.20 -15.14 -5.03
N GLU A 260 8.68 -14.03 -4.57
CA GLU A 260 9.42 -12.79 -4.38
C GLU A 260 9.08 -12.18 -3.02
N PHE A 261 10.01 -11.44 -2.43
CA PHE A 261 9.70 -10.57 -1.32
C PHE A 261 9.31 -9.18 -1.84
N GLN A 262 8.31 -8.57 -1.20
CA GLN A 262 7.87 -7.21 -1.55
C GLN A 262 7.94 -6.27 -0.36
N MET A 263 8.43 -5.05 -0.60
CA MET A 263 8.42 -3.97 0.39
C MET A 263 7.99 -2.65 -0.25
N LEU A 264 7.53 -1.72 0.57
CA LEU A 264 7.16 -0.39 0.12
C LEU A 264 8.42 0.41 -0.25
N TYR A 265 8.32 1.23 -1.27
CA TYR A 265 9.36 2.17 -1.71
C TYR A 265 9.84 3.04 -0.53
N GLY A 266 11.16 3.21 -0.44
CA GLY A 266 11.80 4.00 0.62
C GLY A 266 11.88 3.33 2.01
N PHE A 267 11.47 2.06 2.12
CA PHE A 267 11.53 1.32 3.38
C PHE A 267 12.53 0.17 3.30
N ARG A 268 13.39 0.04 4.34
CA ARG A 268 14.29 -1.13 4.50
C ARG A 268 15.18 -1.41 3.29
N THR A 269 15.69 -0.37 2.68
CA THR A 269 16.53 -0.49 1.47
C THR A 269 17.77 -1.37 1.69
N GLU A 270 18.26 -1.46 2.92
CA GLU A 270 19.36 -2.34 3.33
C GLU A 270 19.05 -3.83 3.13
N MET A 271 17.76 -4.23 3.18
CA MET A 271 17.34 -5.61 3.01
C MET A 271 17.23 -6.03 1.54
N TYR A 272 17.11 -5.09 0.62
CA TYR A 272 16.93 -5.39 -0.81
C TYR A 272 18.15 -6.14 -1.34
N ASP A 273 19.33 -5.57 -1.11
CA ASP A 273 20.59 -6.13 -1.59
C ASP A 273 20.93 -7.46 -0.91
N GLU A 274 20.53 -7.66 0.36
CA GLU A 274 20.69 -8.93 1.07
C GLU A 274 19.86 -10.03 0.38
N LEU A 275 18.56 -9.80 0.17
CA LEU A 275 17.67 -10.79 -0.43
C LEU A 275 18.08 -11.15 -1.86
N ILE A 276 18.50 -10.17 -2.66
CA ILE A 276 18.97 -10.38 -4.03
C ILE A 276 20.28 -11.20 -4.03
N ARG A 277 21.25 -10.85 -3.18
CA ARG A 277 22.50 -11.62 -3.06
C ARG A 277 22.26 -13.07 -2.64
N GLU A 278 21.22 -13.32 -1.86
CA GLU A 278 20.78 -14.67 -1.50
C GLU A 278 20.00 -15.38 -2.61
N GLY A 279 19.78 -14.73 -3.77
CA GLY A 279 19.12 -15.30 -4.94
C GLY A 279 17.59 -15.29 -4.86
N TYR A 280 16.99 -14.49 -3.98
CA TYR A 280 15.54 -14.25 -3.98
C TYR A 280 15.17 -13.14 -4.97
N LYS A 281 14.02 -13.28 -5.64
CA LYS A 281 13.41 -12.19 -6.36
C LYS A 281 12.91 -11.13 -5.36
N PHE A 282 13.09 -9.88 -5.71
CA PHE A 282 12.64 -8.76 -4.90
C PHE A 282 11.87 -7.75 -5.75
N CYS A 283 10.74 -7.29 -5.22
CA CYS A 283 9.89 -6.31 -5.89
C CYS A 283 9.57 -5.15 -4.94
N THR A 284 9.72 -3.93 -5.42
CA THR A 284 9.37 -2.72 -4.66
C THR A 284 7.98 -2.24 -5.05
N TYR A 285 7.11 -2.03 -4.05
CA TYR A 285 5.82 -1.37 -4.25
C TYR A 285 6.04 0.14 -4.35
N ILE A 286 5.76 0.70 -5.53
CA ILE A 286 6.14 2.06 -5.91
C ILE A 286 4.85 2.89 -6.13
N PRO A 287 4.40 3.63 -5.13
CA PRO A 287 3.29 4.56 -5.30
C PRO A 287 3.75 5.81 -6.05
N PHE A 288 2.91 6.31 -6.94
CA PHE A 288 3.09 7.56 -7.67
C PHE A 288 1.73 8.22 -7.95
N GLY A 289 1.74 9.48 -8.35
CA GLY A 289 0.53 10.21 -8.74
C GLY A 289 0.26 11.44 -7.88
N ASP A 290 -0.66 12.28 -8.36
CA ASP A 290 -0.99 13.55 -7.75
C ASP A 290 -1.68 13.41 -6.38
N ASP A 291 -2.28 12.26 -6.06
CA ASP A 291 -2.95 11.98 -4.78
C ASP A 291 -2.00 11.46 -3.69
N TRP A 292 -0.72 11.80 -3.82
CA TRP A 292 0.36 11.39 -2.91
C TRP A 292 0.12 11.75 -1.44
N PHE A 293 -0.60 12.83 -1.13
CA PHE A 293 -0.75 13.35 0.24
C PHE A 293 -1.48 12.37 1.15
N GLY A 294 -2.59 11.80 0.68
CA GLY A 294 -3.36 10.81 1.44
C GLY A 294 -2.52 9.57 1.77
N TYR A 295 -1.78 9.05 0.79
CA TYR A 295 -0.86 7.94 0.98
C TYR A 295 0.25 8.30 1.99
N PHE A 296 0.88 9.46 1.83
CA PHE A 296 1.93 9.95 2.72
C PHE A 296 1.45 10.07 4.19
N MET A 297 0.26 10.62 4.41
CA MET A 297 -0.32 10.73 5.76
C MET A 297 -0.56 9.34 6.39
N ARG A 298 -0.99 8.34 5.63
CA ARG A 298 -1.12 6.96 6.12
C ARG A 298 0.24 6.37 6.53
N ARG A 299 1.30 6.62 5.76
CA ARG A 299 2.66 6.16 6.13
C ARG A 299 3.15 6.81 7.42
N LEU A 300 2.84 8.08 7.63
CA LEU A 300 3.13 8.77 8.90
C LEU A 300 2.35 8.17 10.08
N ALA A 301 1.08 7.82 9.87
CA ALA A 301 0.25 7.18 10.89
C ALA A 301 0.81 5.82 11.35
N GLU A 302 1.43 5.06 10.46
CA GLU A 302 1.99 3.74 10.75
C GLU A 302 3.31 3.80 11.54
N ARG A 303 4.06 4.89 11.42
CA ARG A 303 5.37 5.06 12.07
C ARG A 303 5.52 6.41 12.78
N PRO A 304 4.80 6.63 13.89
CA PRO A 304 4.90 7.89 14.63
C PRO A 304 6.32 8.17 15.18
N GLN A 305 7.17 7.15 15.27
CA GLN A 305 8.57 7.32 15.74
C GLN A 305 9.45 8.06 14.73
N ASN A 306 9.13 8.01 13.43
CA ASN A 306 9.85 8.73 12.37
C ASN A 306 9.35 10.17 12.20
N LEU A 307 8.32 10.57 12.94
CA LEU A 307 7.75 11.92 12.91
C LEU A 307 8.81 13.01 13.18
N ASN A 308 9.72 12.79 14.09
CA ASN A 308 10.73 13.79 14.43
C ASN A 308 11.70 14.08 13.26
N LEU A 309 12.04 13.07 12.46
CA LEU A 309 12.89 13.24 11.28
C LEU A 309 12.12 13.94 10.15
N ILE A 310 10.87 13.52 9.93
CA ILE A 310 10.01 14.07 8.87
C ILE A 310 9.53 15.47 9.24
N VAL A 311 9.16 15.71 10.50
CA VAL A 311 8.79 17.04 11.00
C VAL A 311 9.96 18.00 10.91
N LYS A 312 11.18 17.55 11.20
CA LYS A 312 12.38 18.37 11.04
C LYS A 312 12.60 18.74 9.56
N ASP A 313 12.53 17.77 8.65
CA ASP A 313 12.67 18.02 7.21
C ASP A 313 11.47 18.80 6.62
N PHE A 314 10.30 18.70 7.25
CA PHE A 314 9.08 19.43 6.88
C PHE A 314 9.15 20.92 7.28
N PHE A 315 9.56 21.20 8.51
CA PHE A 315 9.63 22.57 9.02
C PHE A 315 10.94 23.29 8.68
N TYR A 316 12.02 22.55 8.48
CA TYR A 316 13.34 23.07 8.16
C TYR A 316 13.79 22.48 6.81
N GLY A 317 13.94 23.32 5.79
CA GLY A 317 14.50 22.91 4.50
C GLY A 317 15.92 22.34 4.63
N LYS A 318 16.47 21.82 3.52
CA LYS A 318 17.86 21.32 3.47
C LYS A 318 18.91 22.31 4.04
N ASP A 319 18.57 23.58 4.04
CA ASP A 319 19.42 24.69 4.57
C ASP A 319 19.19 24.98 6.06
N ASN A 320 18.47 24.12 6.78
CA ASN A 320 18.11 24.33 8.19
C ASN A 320 17.35 25.66 8.45
N LYS A 321 16.78 26.30 7.42
CA LYS A 321 15.93 27.50 7.51
C LYS A 321 14.45 27.11 7.56
N LEU A 322 13.71 27.77 8.43
CA LEU A 322 12.27 27.57 8.58
C LEU A 322 11.52 27.88 7.25
N ASN A 323 10.82 26.90 6.74
CA ASN A 323 10.04 27.06 5.53
C ASN A 323 8.70 27.73 5.85
N ARG A 324 8.48 28.96 5.35
CA ARG A 324 7.25 29.75 5.59
C ARG A 324 5.97 29.01 5.18
N GLN A 325 6.02 28.20 4.13
CA GLN A 325 4.87 27.39 3.68
C GLN A 325 4.54 26.27 4.67
N SER A 326 5.54 25.72 5.35
CA SER A 326 5.36 24.69 6.37
C SER A 326 4.75 25.24 7.67
N ILE A 327 4.98 26.53 7.97
CA ILE A 327 4.36 27.21 9.13
C ILE A 327 2.85 27.35 8.91
N VAL A 328 2.43 27.74 7.70
CA VAL A 328 1.01 27.86 7.34
C VAL A 328 0.32 26.50 7.45
N LEU A 329 0.97 25.43 6.99
CA LEU A 329 0.49 24.05 7.10
C LEU A 329 0.42 23.57 8.55
N GLY A 330 1.43 23.87 9.35
CA GLY A 330 1.46 23.56 10.78
C GLY A 330 0.34 24.26 11.56
N THR A 331 0.06 25.52 11.23
CA THR A 331 -1.06 26.30 11.83
C THR A 331 -2.41 25.73 11.40
N PHE A 332 -2.59 25.32 10.15
CA PHE A 332 -3.80 24.64 9.67
C PHE A 332 -3.99 23.26 10.33
N ALA A 333 -2.92 22.51 10.49
CA ALA A 333 -2.96 21.22 11.17
C ALA A 333 -3.35 21.36 12.65
N VAL A 334 -2.78 22.33 13.36
CA VAL A 334 -3.09 22.61 14.77
C VAL A 334 -4.51 23.11 14.95
N THR A 335 -4.99 24.00 14.07
CA THR A 335 -6.40 24.46 14.12
C THR A 335 -7.38 23.36 13.79
N SER A 336 -7.07 22.47 12.86
CA SER A 336 -7.88 21.28 12.55
C SER A 336 -7.97 20.31 13.73
N VAL A 337 -6.87 20.12 14.48
CA VAL A 337 -6.84 19.31 15.73
C VAL A 337 -7.71 19.93 16.81
N LEU A 338 -7.65 21.25 16.98
CA LEU A 338 -8.43 21.94 17.98
C LEU A 338 -9.93 21.89 17.67
N VAL A 339 -10.31 22.05 16.40
CA VAL A 339 -11.70 21.92 15.93
C VAL A 339 -12.20 20.49 16.09
N TRP A 340 -11.38 19.49 15.75
CA TRP A 340 -11.70 18.06 15.93
C TRP A 340 -11.88 17.68 17.41
N LYS A 341 -10.96 18.13 18.30
CA LYS A 341 -11.09 17.98 19.74
C LYS A 341 -12.38 18.60 20.27
N LYS A 342 -12.74 19.78 19.78
CA LYS A 342 -13.97 20.47 20.19
C LYS A 342 -15.24 19.74 19.73
N LYS A 343 -15.25 19.15 18.52
CA LYS A 343 -16.35 18.31 18.02
C LYS A 343 -16.47 16.99 18.77
N ARG A 344 -15.34 16.34 19.13
CA ARG A 344 -15.34 15.09 19.90
C ARG A 344 -15.83 15.28 21.33
N ASN A 345 -15.39 16.36 21.99
CA ASN A 345 -15.85 16.70 23.34
C ASN A 345 -17.33 17.12 23.38
N LYS A 346 -17.89 17.66 22.28
CA LYS A 346 -19.33 17.89 22.17
C LYS A 346 -20.12 16.58 22.02
N LYS A 347 -19.63 15.60 21.25
CA LYS A 347 -20.27 14.27 21.14
C LYS A 347 -20.21 13.46 22.43
N ALA A 348 -19.14 13.58 23.23
CA ALA A 348 -19.00 12.91 24.52
C ALA A 348 -19.82 13.55 25.66
N LYS A 349 -20.43 14.73 25.42
CA LYS A 349 -21.34 15.38 26.40
C LYS A 349 -22.84 15.21 26.05
N VAL A 350 -23.16 14.50 24.97
CA VAL A 350 -24.52 14.26 24.48
C VAL A 350 -24.91 12.76 24.57
N CYS A 351 -23.97 11.92 25.09
CA CYS A 351 -24.26 10.54 25.48
C CYS A 351 -24.21 10.47 27.04
#